data_71b10f6b0ff1cb70d5bdaec35874f4e7
#
_entry.id   71b10f6b0ff1cb70d5bdaec35874f4e7
#
_cell.length_a   1.000
_cell.length_b   1.000
_cell.length_c   1.000
_cell.angle_alpha   90.00
_cell.angle_beta   90.00
_cell.angle_gamma   90.00
#
_symmetry.space_group_name_H-M   'P 1'
#
loop_
_entity.id
_entity.type
_entity.pdbx_description
1 polymer ?
#
loop_
_entity_poly.entity_id
_entity_poly.type
_entity_poly.pdbx_seq_one_letter_code
_entity_poly.pdbx_strand_id
1 'polypeptide(L)'
;MLRNGALALLAGIGLLVFASQTRWQTIEDEPLIITDGKGYYSYLPAAFIFHDFSYGFIKTTDSLHYPEGEWVHFFHVTEKGNVNKYFVGTAVLMAPFFGAAMVVASFTGDAIDGFSPSFQIAVGVAALFYLALGLLFLQLFLQLLGYKRKAIIPALLMLVFGTNLLFYAVYEPSMSHVYSFFAVSAFLYFSARAIIYQHERFWILAAFALGLVALIRPTNGLIVLALPVVASGIFPIITSLERLVQKPVLFFLSIIVFVGVVALQPILYLIQVGAPMFWSYQGEGFNFLSPEFFNVLFSYRRGLFVYAPILLLAVIGIFAMRKRNEMQANALLFFLLVITWIISSWWMWYYGGAFGHRAFIEYIPFFAIGLVHLIQFGWGIFRPWFVIILGLMCIGIQGVQTYQYVHHILPFDGIDRTKYRSLFLRTGEDLQWYYPGNSGQDSYAGMDSTVLIHDMEASHDWGGEQQISDSIAFSGTKSSCLKQDNFGITLRIKAKDIPVSANVVRISGMVNSSSWQSDVSFVCTIQDSTEAAYFWRKKPLRPQFSFGTEWNKCSAVFFCGAARHASDTFVLYIMKEDQHEVCLDDMEITFIHAR
;
A
#
# COMPACT_ATOMS: atom_id res chain seq x y z
N MET A 1 -22.36 -19.10 -20.56
CA MET A 1 -22.24 -18.44 -19.26
C MET A 1 -21.95 -19.40 -18.09
N LEU A 2 -22.76 -20.46 -17.87
CA LEU A 2 -22.61 -21.39 -16.74
C LEU A 2 -21.21 -22.01 -16.58
N ARG A 3 -20.55 -22.44 -17.67
CA ARG A 3 -19.20 -23.03 -17.61
C ARG A 3 -18.08 -22.05 -17.26
N ASN A 4 -18.28 -20.73 -17.45
CA ASN A 4 -17.34 -19.68 -17.08
C ASN A 4 -17.47 -19.34 -15.59
N GLY A 5 -18.70 -19.30 -15.07
CA GLY A 5 -18.96 -19.08 -13.65
C GLY A 5 -18.43 -20.21 -12.77
N ALA A 6 -18.48 -21.45 -13.21
CA ALA A 6 -17.99 -22.59 -12.45
C ALA A 6 -16.47 -22.51 -12.16
N LEU A 7 -15.66 -22.11 -13.15
CA LEU A 7 -14.20 -21.95 -12.95
C LEU A 7 -13.87 -20.78 -12.01
N ALA A 8 -14.56 -19.65 -12.15
CA ALA A 8 -14.38 -18.52 -11.25
C ALA A 8 -14.81 -18.87 -9.81
N LEU A 9 -15.91 -19.64 -9.67
CA LEU A 9 -16.38 -20.12 -8.38
C LEU A 9 -15.37 -21.08 -7.72
N LEU A 10 -14.87 -22.06 -8.48
CA LEU A 10 -13.87 -23.01 -7.96
C LEU A 10 -12.56 -22.32 -7.58
N ALA A 11 -12.10 -21.36 -8.40
CA ALA A 11 -10.93 -20.55 -8.06
C ALA A 11 -11.18 -19.70 -6.80
N GLY A 12 -12.36 -19.08 -6.68
CA GLY A 12 -12.76 -18.33 -5.50
C GLY A 12 -12.80 -19.20 -4.23
N ILE A 13 -13.38 -20.40 -4.30
CA ILE A 13 -13.39 -21.36 -3.20
C ILE A 13 -11.97 -21.77 -2.82
N GLY A 14 -11.11 -22.08 -3.80
CA GLY A 14 -9.71 -22.43 -3.55
C GLY A 14 -8.94 -21.31 -2.85
N LEU A 15 -9.15 -20.05 -3.24
CA LEU A 15 -8.54 -18.89 -2.61
C LEU A 15 -9.10 -18.62 -1.21
N LEU A 16 -10.40 -18.84 -0.98
CA LEU A 16 -11.00 -18.78 0.36
C LEU A 16 -10.38 -19.80 1.31
N VAL A 17 -10.23 -21.05 0.86
CA VAL A 17 -9.57 -22.11 1.64
C VAL A 17 -8.11 -21.74 1.91
N PHE A 18 -7.37 -21.25 0.90
CA PHE A 18 -5.99 -20.81 1.08
C PHE A 18 -5.88 -19.66 2.11
N ALA A 19 -6.68 -18.62 1.98
CA ALA A 19 -6.70 -17.50 2.91
C ALA A 19 -7.06 -17.93 4.35
N SER A 20 -8.06 -18.81 4.49
CA SER A 20 -8.49 -19.33 5.80
C SER A 20 -7.41 -20.16 6.50
N GLN A 21 -6.57 -20.87 5.75
CA GLN A 21 -5.50 -21.70 6.29
C GLN A 21 -4.19 -20.97 6.54
N THR A 22 -3.98 -19.81 5.89
CA THR A 22 -2.70 -19.11 5.96
C THR A 22 -2.78 -17.79 6.72
N ARG A 23 -3.85 -17.01 6.53
CA ARG A 23 -3.90 -15.61 7.01
C ARG A 23 -4.99 -15.38 8.06
N TRP A 24 -6.13 -16.07 7.96
CA TRP A 24 -7.23 -15.79 8.88
C TRP A 24 -7.05 -16.45 10.26
N GLN A 25 -6.10 -17.38 10.40
CA GLN A 25 -5.75 -17.98 11.70
C GLN A 25 -4.98 -17.01 12.61
N THR A 26 -4.33 -15.99 12.04
CA THR A 26 -3.50 -15.00 12.76
C THR A 26 -4.18 -13.64 12.90
N ILE A 27 -5.51 -13.55 12.69
CA ILE A 27 -6.23 -12.26 12.69
C ILE A 27 -6.15 -11.52 14.03
N GLU A 28 -6.11 -12.24 15.13
CA GLU A 28 -6.02 -11.64 16.48
C GLU A 28 -4.67 -10.94 16.68
N ASP A 29 -3.59 -11.52 16.18
CA ASP A 29 -2.24 -10.97 16.27
C ASP A 29 -1.95 -9.98 15.13
N GLU A 30 -2.48 -10.27 13.95
CA GLU A 30 -2.26 -9.50 12.73
C GLU A 30 -3.59 -9.16 12.03
N PRO A 31 -4.25 -8.05 12.34
CA PRO A 31 -5.50 -7.64 11.73
C PRO A 31 -5.41 -7.48 10.21
N LEU A 32 -6.55 -7.61 9.50
CA LEU A 32 -6.66 -7.39 8.05
C LEU A 32 -7.01 -5.94 7.68
N ILE A 33 -7.60 -5.19 8.63
CA ILE A 33 -7.99 -3.79 8.45
C ILE A 33 -6.86 -2.93 8.99
N ILE A 34 -5.82 -2.71 8.19
CA ILE A 34 -4.58 -2.02 8.58
C ILE A 34 -4.23 -0.89 7.62
N THR A 35 -3.31 -0.05 8.00
CA THR A 35 -2.71 1.01 7.19
C THR A 35 -3.74 1.87 6.44
N ASP A 36 -3.51 2.22 5.16
CA ASP A 36 -4.47 2.96 4.31
C ASP A 36 -5.85 2.27 4.24
N GLY A 37 -5.86 0.92 4.35
CA GLY A 37 -7.08 0.11 4.35
C GLY A 37 -8.05 0.46 5.46
N LYS A 38 -7.54 0.86 6.64
CA LYS A 38 -8.34 1.35 7.76
C LYS A 38 -9.11 2.62 7.39
N GLY A 39 -8.47 3.53 6.66
CA GLY A 39 -9.12 4.74 6.18
C GLY A 39 -10.23 4.44 5.15
N TYR A 40 -9.99 3.55 4.19
CA TYR A 40 -11.01 3.12 3.24
C TYR A 40 -12.21 2.46 3.93
N TYR A 41 -11.96 1.66 4.95
CA TYR A 41 -12.97 0.88 5.66
C TYR A 41 -13.79 1.70 6.66
N SER A 42 -13.17 2.67 7.36
CA SER A 42 -13.75 3.36 8.53
C SER A 42 -15.03 4.14 8.27
N TYR A 43 -15.38 4.41 7.02
CA TYR A 43 -16.69 4.93 6.65
C TYR A 43 -17.85 4.02 7.07
N LEU A 44 -17.64 2.70 7.13
CA LEU A 44 -18.68 1.72 7.45
C LEU A 44 -19.04 1.75 8.93
N PRO A 45 -18.11 1.56 9.89
CA PRO A 45 -18.47 1.70 11.30
C PRO A 45 -18.91 3.12 11.64
N ALA A 46 -18.35 4.17 11.01
CA ALA A 46 -18.81 5.54 11.17
C ALA A 46 -20.28 5.73 10.79
N ALA A 47 -20.73 5.10 9.69
CA ALA A 47 -22.10 5.23 9.22
C ALA A 47 -23.09 4.32 9.96
N PHE A 48 -22.74 3.06 10.19
CA PHE A 48 -23.69 2.01 10.58
C PHE A 48 -23.67 1.64 12.07
N ILE A 49 -22.58 1.94 12.79
CA ILE A 49 -22.43 1.57 14.21
C ILE A 49 -22.39 2.83 15.08
N PHE A 50 -21.41 3.70 14.85
CA PHE A 50 -21.15 4.84 15.73
C PHE A 50 -21.93 6.10 15.35
N HIS A 51 -22.46 6.19 14.11
CA HIS A 51 -23.11 7.39 13.55
C HIS A 51 -22.26 8.66 13.73
N ASP A 52 -20.93 8.50 13.59
CA ASP A 52 -19.91 9.53 13.85
C ASP A 52 -18.88 9.59 12.73
N PHE A 53 -19.05 10.55 11.82
CA PHE A 53 -18.08 10.86 10.77
C PHE A 53 -16.93 11.77 11.23
N SER A 54 -16.88 12.13 12.52
CA SER A 54 -15.70 12.78 13.13
C SER A 54 -14.64 11.77 13.58
N TYR A 55 -14.94 10.47 13.49
CA TYR A 55 -14.04 9.35 13.83
C TYR A 55 -13.59 9.35 15.31
N GLY A 56 -14.37 9.91 16.23
CA GLY A 56 -14.05 9.92 17.65
C GLY A 56 -13.91 8.51 18.27
N PHE A 57 -14.60 7.51 17.69
CA PHE A 57 -14.54 6.11 18.11
C PHE A 57 -13.18 5.42 17.84
N ILE A 58 -12.37 5.93 16.91
CA ILE A 58 -11.13 5.26 16.46
C ILE A 58 -10.16 5.06 17.61
N LYS A 59 -9.99 6.05 18.49
CA LYS A 59 -9.07 5.93 19.62
C LYS A 59 -9.42 4.75 20.54
N THR A 60 -10.71 4.52 20.78
CA THR A 60 -11.18 3.41 21.61
C THR A 60 -11.03 2.06 20.90
N THR A 61 -11.40 2.00 19.61
CA THR A 61 -11.28 0.75 18.83
C THR A 61 -9.82 0.37 18.61
N ASP A 62 -8.92 1.36 18.43
CA ASP A 62 -7.49 1.13 18.28
C ASP A 62 -6.87 0.52 19.54
N SER A 63 -7.21 1.04 20.71
CA SER A 63 -6.72 0.48 21.97
C SER A 63 -7.19 -0.96 22.24
N LEU A 64 -8.33 -1.38 21.64
CA LEU A 64 -8.87 -2.72 21.80
C LEU A 64 -8.30 -3.73 20.79
N HIS A 65 -8.14 -3.32 19.54
CA HIS A 65 -7.81 -4.23 18.43
C HIS A 65 -6.40 -4.06 17.87
N TYR A 66 -5.68 -3.00 18.26
CA TYR A 66 -4.33 -2.68 17.78
C TYR A 66 -3.42 -2.30 18.96
N PRO A 67 -3.13 -3.22 19.89
CA PRO A 67 -2.44 -2.93 21.15
C PRO A 67 -1.01 -2.37 20.94
N GLU A 68 -0.38 -2.63 19.82
CA GLU A 68 0.96 -2.14 19.48
C GLU A 68 0.96 -0.75 18.82
N GLY A 69 -0.19 -0.08 18.77
CA GLY A 69 -0.29 1.32 18.40
C GLY A 69 -0.02 1.61 16.93
N GLU A 70 -0.64 0.87 16.01
CA GLU A 70 -0.71 1.31 14.60
C GLU A 70 -1.59 2.57 14.46
N TRP A 71 -1.06 3.70 14.85
CA TRP A 71 -1.66 5.02 14.67
C TRP A 71 -1.53 5.47 13.22
N VAL A 72 -2.34 4.92 12.33
CA VAL A 72 -2.44 5.46 10.98
C VAL A 72 -3.45 6.59 11.01
N HIS A 73 -2.96 7.81 10.94
CA HIS A 73 -3.80 8.99 10.74
C HIS A 73 -4.38 8.97 9.33
N PHE A 74 -5.58 8.44 9.18
CA PHE A 74 -6.29 8.39 7.91
C PHE A 74 -7.26 9.57 7.72
N PHE A 75 -7.31 10.51 8.66
CA PHE A 75 -8.11 11.72 8.58
C PHE A 75 -7.30 12.97 8.94
N HIS A 76 -7.70 14.08 8.38
CA HIS A 76 -7.16 15.40 8.70
C HIS A 76 -8.11 16.15 9.61
N VAL A 77 -7.58 16.77 10.66
CA VAL A 77 -8.32 17.69 11.54
C VAL A 77 -8.40 19.05 10.85
N THR A 78 -9.61 19.58 10.70
CA THR A 78 -9.86 20.91 10.16
C THR A 78 -10.66 21.73 11.18
N GLU A 79 -10.76 23.04 10.99
CA GLU A 79 -11.58 23.91 11.84
C GLU A 79 -13.06 23.50 11.91
N LYS A 80 -13.55 22.79 10.90
CA LYS A 80 -14.97 22.39 10.76
C LYS A 80 -15.26 20.93 11.12
N GLY A 81 -14.21 20.10 11.25
CA GLY A 81 -14.34 18.67 11.55
C GLY A 81 -13.22 17.84 10.98
N ASN A 82 -13.27 16.54 11.20
CA ASN A 82 -12.30 15.59 10.67
C ASN A 82 -12.70 15.12 9.27
N VAL A 83 -11.77 15.09 8.34
CA VAL A 83 -11.99 14.62 6.96
C VAL A 83 -11.14 13.40 6.70
N ASN A 84 -11.78 12.33 6.26
CA ASN A 84 -11.07 11.14 5.84
C ASN A 84 -10.24 11.44 4.58
N LYS A 85 -8.97 11.06 4.60
CA LYS A 85 -8.03 11.23 3.47
C LYS A 85 -8.49 10.43 2.24
N TYR A 86 -9.07 9.26 2.44
CA TYR A 86 -9.39 8.30 1.39
C TYR A 86 -10.83 8.46 0.90
N PHE A 87 -11.07 8.00 -0.35
CA PHE A 87 -12.37 8.07 -0.97
C PHE A 87 -13.26 6.88 -0.58
N VAL A 88 -14.58 7.10 -0.53
CA VAL A 88 -15.57 6.15 0.00
C VAL A 88 -15.84 4.93 -0.88
N GLY A 89 -15.39 4.93 -2.14
CA GLY A 89 -15.76 3.89 -3.12
C GLY A 89 -15.45 2.46 -2.69
N THR A 90 -14.33 2.27 -1.98
CA THR A 90 -13.96 0.95 -1.44
C THR A 90 -14.94 0.52 -0.34
N ALA A 91 -15.31 1.42 0.58
CA ALA A 91 -16.32 1.15 1.61
C ALA A 91 -17.68 0.76 0.99
N VAL A 92 -18.10 1.44 -0.08
CA VAL A 92 -19.36 1.09 -0.78
C VAL A 92 -19.36 -0.37 -1.24
N LEU A 93 -18.24 -0.85 -1.78
CA LEU A 93 -18.10 -2.24 -2.21
C LEU A 93 -17.99 -3.21 -1.02
N MET A 94 -17.40 -2.81 0.09
CA MET A 94 -17.34 -3.62 1.32
C MET A 94 -18.67 -3.65 2.09
N ALA A 95 -19.57 -2.68 1.90
CA ALA A 95 -20.77 -2.51 2.70
C ALA A 95 -21.67 -3.77 2.80
N PRO A 96 -21.92 -4.57 1.73
CA PRO A 96 -22.72 -5.78 1.84
C PRO A 96 -22.08 -6.82 2.78
N PHE A 97 -20.75 -6.92 2.77
CA PHE A 97 -20.00 -7.85 3.62
C PHE A 97 -19.94 -7.35 5.07
N PHE A 98 -19.85 -6.05 5.27
CA PHE A 98 -19.97 -5.42 6.58
C PHE A 98 -21.33 -5.70 7.21
N GLY A 99 -22.42 -5.54 6.46
CA GLY A 99 -23.75 -5.90 6.93
C GLY A 99 -23.89 -7.38 7.28
N ALA A 100 -23.27 -8.27 6.48
CA ALA A 100 -23.23 -9.69 6.80
C ALA A 100 -22.42 -9.97 8.08
N ALA A 101 -21.29 -9.26 8.30
CA ALA A 101 -20.49 -9.37 9.50
C ALA A 101 -21.26 -8.95 10.77
N MET A 102 -22.06 -7.89 10.71
CA MET A 102 -22.94 -7.49 11.83
C MET A 102 -23.89 -8.62 12.23
N VAL A 103 -24.47 -9.31 11.23
CA VAL A 103 -25.35 -10.46 11.48
C VAL A 103 -24.57 -11.62 12.07
N VAL A 104 -23.40 -11.97 11.51
CA VAL A 104 -22.56 -13.05 12.01
C VAL A 104 -22.13 -12.77 13.45
N ALA A 105 -21.62 -11.57 13.74
CA ALA A 105 -21.18 -11.16 15.08
C ALA A 105 -22.30 -11.33 16.13
N SER A 106 -23.55 -11.03 15.75
CA SER A 106 -24.70 -11.24 16.66
C SER A 106 -24.96 -12.72 17.03
N PHE A 107 -24.52 -13.67 16.19
CA PHE A 107 -24.64 -15.10 16.44
C PHE A 107 -23.39 -15.72 17.08
N THR A 108 -22.20 -15.21 16.77
CA THR A 108 -20.92 -15.73 17.33
C THR A 108 -20.60 -15.16 18.70
N GLY A 109 -21.21 -14.03 19.09
CA GLY A 109 -20.90 -13.31 20.32
C GLY A 109 -19.73 -12.35 20.18
N ASP A 110 -19.23 -12.11 18.96
CA ASP A 110 -18.24 -11.07 18.69
C ASP A 110 -18.83 -9.68 18.99
N ALA A 111 -17.96 -8.74 19.37
CA ALA A 111 -18.38 -7.35 19.53
C ALA A 111 -18.84 -6.75 18.20
N ILE A 112 -19.99 -6.04 18.20
CA ILE A 112 -20.47 -5.30 17.04
C ILE A 112 -19.84 -3.90 17.07
N ASP A 113 -18.53 -3.84 16.88
CA ASP A 113 -17.71 -2.63 16.92
C ASP A 113 -17.08 -2.27 15.56
N GLY A 114 -17.27 -3.13 14.56
CA GLY A 114 -16.74 -2.95 13.22
C GLY A 114 -15.30 -3.45 13.03
N PHE A 115 -14.61 -3.93 14.08
CA PHE A 115 -13.20 -4.33 14.01
C PHE A 115 -12.92 -5.74 14.59
N SER A 116 -13.88 -6.35 15.26
CA SER A 116 -13.78 -7.70 15.79
C SER A 116 -13.55 -8.75 14.67
N PRO A 117 -13.16 -10.01 15.00
CA PRO A 117 -12.78 -11.03 14.01
C PRO A 117 -13.80 -11.24 12.88
N SER A 118 -15.11 -11.20 13.17
CA SER A 118 -16.16 -11.31 12.14
C SER A 118 -16.05 -10.24 11.06
N PHE A 119 -15.69 -9.00 11.41
CA PHE A 119 -15.52 -7.90 10.47
C PHE A 119 -14.21 -8.02 9.68
N GLN A 120 -13.13 -8.45 10.33
CA GLN A 120 -11.85 -8.70 9.68
C GLN A 120 -12.00 -9.76 8.58
N ILE A 121 -12.62 -10.91 8.90
CA ILE A 121 -12.89 -11.98 7.93
C ILE A 121 -13.78 -11.48 6.79
N ALA A 122 -14.81 -10.69 7.08
CA ALA A 122 -15.71 -10.16 6.07
C ALA A 122 -14.99 -9.30 5.02
N VAL A 123 -13.99 -8.50 5.42
CA VAL A 123 -13.14 -7.74 4.49
C VAL A 123 -12.30 -8.66 3.62
N GLY A 124 -11.73 -9.74 4.20
CA GLY A 124 -11.03 -10.77 3.43
C GLY A 124 -11.93 -11.46 2.40
N VAL A 125 -13.14 -11.84 2.81
CA VAL A 125 -14.15 -12.43 1.90
C VAL A 125 -14.54 -11.45 0.80
N ALA A 126 -14.75 -10.17 1.12
CA ALA A 126 -15.07 -9.13 0.14
C ALA A 126 -13.98 -9.01 -0.94
N ALA A 127 -12.72 -8.92 -0.55
CA ALA A 127 -11.61 -8.81 -1.49
C ALA A 127 -11.53 -10.02 -2.45
N LEU A 128 -11.65 -11.24 -1.91
CA LEU A 128 -11.64 -12.46 -2.73
C LEU A 128 -12.86 -12.55 -3.65
N PHE A 129 -14.04 -12.12 -3.20
CA PHE A 129 -15.23 -12.05 -4.03
C PHE A 129 -15.05 -11.08 -5.20
N TYR A 130 -14.54 -9.86 -4.93
CA TYR A 130 -14.30 -8.89 -6.00
C TYR A 130 -13.12 -9.26 -6.89
N LEU A 131 -12.09 -9.94 -6.38
CA LEU A 131 -11.07 -10.56 -7.24
C LEU A 131 -11.69 -11.54 -8.23
N ALA A 132 -12.52 -12.46 -7.76
CA ALA A 132 -13.19 -13.46 -8.61
C ALA A 132 -14.11 -12.82 -9.66
N LEU A 133 -14.90 -11.82 -9.27
CA LEU A 133 -15.74 -11.05 -10.21
C LEU A 133 -14.90 -10.26 -11.21
N GLY A 134 -13.82 -9.62 -10.77
CA GLY A 134 -12.90 -8.89 -11.65
C GLY A 134 -12.28 -9.81 -12.71
N LEU A 135 -11.82 -10.99 -12.31
CA LEU A 135 -11.30 -12.01 -13.21
C LEU A 135 -12.37 -12.54 -14.19
N LEU A 136 -13.61 -12.69 -13.71
CA LEU A 136 -14.72 -13.08 -14.59
C LEU A 136 -15.00 -12.01 -15.65
N PHE A 137 -15.12 -10.74 -15.27
CA PHE A 137 -15.34 -9.65 -16.22
C PHE A 137 -14.16 -9.49 -17.18
N LEU A 138 -12.93 -9.61 -16.69
CA LEU A 138 -11.73 -9.57 -17.52
C LEU A 138 -11.71 -10.74 -18.53
N GLN A 139 -12.03 -11.97 -18.10
CA GLN A 139 -12.16 -13.12 -19.01
C GLN A 139 -13.22 -12.87 -20.09
N LEU A 140 -14.40 -12.38 -19.70
CA LEU A 140 -15.48 -12.07 -20.64
C LEU A 140 -15.08 -10.97 -21.62
N PHE A 141 -14.41 -9.91 -21.13
CA PHE A 141 -13.87 -8.84 -21.97
C PHE A 141 -12.87 -9.37 -23.02
N LEU A 142 -11.89 -10.17 -22.58
CA LEU A 142 -10.90 -10.75 -23.49
C LEU A 142 -11.54 -11.67 -24.54
N GLN A 143 -12.63 -12.39 -24.18
CA GLN A 143 -13.40 -13.16 -25.15
C GLN A 143 -14.10 -12.27 -26.19
N LEU A 144 -14.65 -11.11 -25.78
CA LEU A 144 -15.22 -10.13 -26.71
C LEU A 144 -14.18 -9.57 -27.68
N LEU A 145 -12.92 -9.47 -27.27
CA LEU A 145 -11.80 -9.10 -28.15
C LEU A 145 -11.34 -10.25 -29.08
N GLY A 146 -11.99 -11.42 -29.04
CA GLY A 146 -11.70 -12.56 -29.91
C GLY A 146 -10.60 -13.52 -29.43
N TYR A 147 -10.12 -13.37 -28.19
CA TYR A 147 -9.13 -14.32 -27.64
C TYR A 147 -9.79 -15.65 -27.21
N LYS A 148 -9.05 -16.73 -27.39
CA LYS A 148 -9.52 -18.09 -27.05
C LYS A 148 -9.28 -18.42 -25.59
N ARG A 149 -10.21 -19.13 -24.94
CA ARG A 149 -10.10 -19.52 -23.52
C ARG A 149 -8.79 -20.20 -23.17
N LYS A 150 -8.25 -21.03 -24.07
CA LYS A 150 -6.98 -21.73 -23.89
C LYS A 150 -5.76 -20.79 -23.76
N ALA A 151 -5.88 -19.52 -24.19
CA ALA A 151 -4.87 -18.50 -23.97
C ALA A 151 -5.23 -17.57 -22.80
N ILE A 152 -6.54 -17.31 -22.60
CA ILE A 152 -7.03 -16.43 -21.53
C ILE A 152 -6.73 -17.04 -20.16
N ILE A 153 -7.09 -18.32 -19.94
CA ILE A 153 -6.95 -18.94 -18.61
C ILE A 153 -5.49 -18.93 -18.12
N PRO A 154 -4.49 -19.40 -18.89
CA PRO A 154 -3.09 -19.28 -18.48
C PRO A 154 -2.66 -17.83 -18.22
N ALA A 155 -3.07 -16.87 -19.08
CA ALA A 155 -2.74 -15.46 -18.87
C ALA A 155 -3.28 -14.92 -17.54
N LEU A 156 -4.55 -15.23 -17.21
CA LEU A 156 -5.15 -14.80 -15.94
C LEU A 156 -4.46 -15.44 -14.74
N LEU A 157 -4.16 -16.74 -14.79
CA LEU A 157 -3.41 -17.42 -13.73
C LEU A 157 -2.03 -16.80 -13.55
N MET A 158 -1.33 -16.51 -14.65
CA MET A 158 -0.03 -15.87 -14.60
C MET A 158 -0.12 -14.47 -13.99
N LEU A 159 -1.15 -13.69 -14.25
CA LEU A 159 -1.33 -12.36 -13.68
C LEU A 159 -1.70 -12.43 -12.19
N VAL A 160 -2.55 -13.35 -11.78
CA VAL A 160 -2.92 -13.53 -10.36
C VAL A 160 -1.70 -13.93 -9.54
N PHE A 161 -0.94 -14.94 -9.98
CA PHE A 161 0.17 -15.50 -9.22
C PHE A 161 1.54 -14.89 -9.55
N GLY A 162 1.68 -14.20 -10.68
CA GLY A 162 2.92 -13.57 -11.14
C GLY A 162 2.98 -12.06 -10.91
N THR A 163 1.98 -11.48 -10.21
CA THR A 163 1.96 -10.08 -9.77
C THR A 163 1.56 -10.00 -8.30
N ASN A 164 1.60 -8.79 -7.74
CA ASN A 164 1.16 -8.54 -6.36
C ASN A 164 -0.39 -8.55 -6.18
N LEU A 165 -1.18 -8.88 -7.20
CA LEU A 165 -2.64 -8.90 -7.13
C LEU A 165 -3.16 -9.87 -6.06
N LEU A 166 -2.60 -11.09 -5.98
CA LEU A 166 -2.97 -12.08 -4.97
C LEU A 166 -2.61 -11.61 -3.56
N PHE A 167 -1.43 -11.01 -3.39
CA PHE A 167 -0.99 -10.47 -2.10
C PHE A 167 -2.02 -9.48 -1.54
N TYR A 168 -2.45 -8.49 -2.34
CA TYR A 168 -3.45 -7.51 -1.91
C TYR A 168 -4.85 -8.10 -1.71
N ALA A 169 -5.16 -9.22 -2.31
CA ALA A 169 -6.44 -9.91 -2.07
C ALA A 169 -6.46 -10.72 -0.78
N VAL A 170 -5.31 -11.23 -0.32
CA VAL A 170 -5.21 -12.16 0.82
C VAL A 170 -4.62 -11.50 2.06
N TYR A 171 -3.51 -10.76 1.90
CA TYR A 171 -2.74 -10.21 3.03
C TYR A 171 -3.12 -8.77 3.39
N GLU A 172 -3.49 -7.94 2.40
CA GLU A 172 -3.95 -6.57 2.60
C GLU A 172 -5.32 -6.32 1.94
N PRO A 173 -6.36 -7.09 2.29
CA PRO A 173 -7.67 -7.08 1.61
C PRO A 173 -8.47 -5.78 1.85
N SER A 174 -8.12 -4.98 2.85
CA SER A 174 -8.74 -3.69 3.13
C SER A 174 -8.30 -2.58 2.17
N MET A 175 -7.22 -2.80 1.39
CA MET A 175 -6.73 -1.85 0.40
C MET A 175 -7.66 -1.73 -0.81
N SER A 176 -7.67 -0.56 -1.46
CA SER A 176 -8.58 -0.25 -2.59
C SER A 176 -8.28 -0.99 -3.90
N HIS A 177 -7.10 -1.60 -4.03
CA HIS A 177 -6.56 -2.08 -5.31
C HIS A 177 -7.38 -3.19 -5.97
N VAL A 178 -7.80 -4.20 -5.20
CA VAL A 178 -8.58 -5.34 -5.71
C VAL A 178 -9.98 -4.90 -6.13
N TYR A 179 -10.59 -3.99 -5.37
CA TYR A 179 -11.91 -3.41 -5.70
C TYR A 179 -11.84 -2.55 -6.96
N SER A 180 -10.75 -1.81 -7.12
CA SER A 180 -10.49 -1.02 -8.33
C SER A 180 -10.24 -1.92 -9.55
N PHE A 181 -9.45 -3.00 -9.41
CA PHE A 181 -9.27 -4.02 -10.45
C PHE A 181 -10.61 -4.60 -10.93
N PHE A 182 -11.53 -4.90 -10.00
CA PHE A 182 -12.89 -5.34 -10.33
C PHE A 182 -13.64 -4.26 -11.12
N ALA A 183 -13.70 -3.02 -10.61
CA ALA A 183 -14.46 -1.93 -11.23
C ALA A 183 -13.95 -1.60 -12.63
N VAL A 184 -12.62 -1.60 -12.82
CA VAL A 184 -11.95 -1.42 -14.12
C VAL A 184 -12.30 -2.56 -15.08
N SER A 185 -12.23 -3.82 -14.63
CA SER A 185 -12.58 -4.99 -15.44
C SER A 185 -14.05 -4.98 -15.89
N ALA A 186 -14.95 -4.58 -14.98
CA ALA A 186 -16.37 -4.42 -15.26
C ALA A 186 -16.62 -3.30 -16.28
N PHE A 187 -15.98 -2.14 -16.11
CA PHE A 187 -16.07 -1.04 -17.06
C PHE A 187 -15.64 -1.45 -18.46
N LEU A 188 -14.51 -2.12 -18.60
CA LEU A 188 -14.01 -2.60 -19.89
C LEU A 188 -15.00 -3.58 -20.55
N TYR A 189 -15.53 -4.53 -19.78
CA TYR A 189 -16.52 -5.48 -20.29
C TYR A 189 -17.81 -4.80 -20.74
N PHE A 190 -18.39 -3.93 -19.91
CA PHE A 190 -19.66 -3.28 -20.25
C PHE A 190 -19.50 -2.28 -21.40
N SER A 191 -18.40 -1.54 -21.45
CA SER A 191 -18.06 -0.65 -22.57
C SER A 191 -17.90 -1.46 -23.87
N ALA A 192 -17.25 -2.61 -23.83
CA ALA A 192 -17.12 -3.49 -24.99
C ALA A 192 -18.48 -4.01 -25.48
N ARG A 193 -19.38 -4.35 -24.55
CA ARG A 193 -20.77 -4.74 -24.90
C ARG A 193 -21.55 -3.62 -25.56
N ALA A 194 -21.37 -2.37 -25.08
CA ALA A 194 -22.04 -1.20 -25.64
C ALA A 194 -21.48 -0.83 -27.02
N ILE A 195 -20.13 -0.84 -27.17
CA ILE A 195 -19.46 -0.33 -28.38
C ILE A 195 -19.39 -1.40 -29.49
N ILE A 196 -18.84 -2.57 -29.17
CA ILE A 196 -18.57 -3.61 -30.19
C ILE A 196 -19.87 -4.29 -30.63
N TYR A 197 -20.76 -4.60 -29.68
CA TYR A 197 -22.01 -5.33 -29.94
C TYR A 197 -23.23 -4.39 -30.04
N GLN A 198 -23.00 -3.09 -29.92
CA GLN A 198 -24.02 -2.05 -30.12
C GLN A 198 -25.27 -2.24 -29.23
N HIS A 199 -25.04 -2.70 -28.00
CA HIS A 199 -26.09 -2.90 -27.02
C HIS A 199 -26.12 -1.68 -26.06
N GLU A 200 -26.80 -0.61 -26.42
CA GLU A 200 -26.73 0.71 -25.76
C GLU A 200 -27.12 0.67 -24.27
N ARG A 201 -27.98 -0.26 -23.85
CA ARG A 201 -28.33 -0.46 -22.42
C ARG A 201 -27.12 -0.75 -21.54
N PHE A 202 -26.02 -1.28 -22.11
CA PHE A 202 -24.79 -1.53 -21.34
C PHE A 202 -24.04 -0.24 -20.99
N TRP A 203 -24.38 0.90 -21.62
CA TRP A 203 -23.82 2.19 -21.19
C TRP A 203 -24.24 2.56 -19.75
N ILE A 204 -25.43 2.15 -19.29
CA ILE A 204 -25.85 2.35 -17.89
C ILE A 204 -24.90 1.58 -16.94
N LEU A 205 -24.58 0.32 -17.26
CA LEU A 205 -23.65 -0.50 -16.45
C LEU A 205 -22.21 -0.02 -16.57
N ALA A 206 -21.79 0.47 -17.75
CA ALA A 206 -20.49 1.09 -17.95
C ALA A 206 -20.38 2.40 -17.15
N ALA A 207 -21.42 3.23 -17.11
CA ALA A 207 -21.51 4.46 -16.32
C ALA A 207 -21.46 4.17 -14.82
N PHE A 208 -22.17 3.14 -14.34
CA PHE A 208 -22.08 2.66 -12.96
C PHE A 208 -20.66 2.24 -12.59
N ALA A 209 -20.04 1.38 -13.43
CA ALA A 209 -18.67 0.90 -13.21
C ALA A 209 -17.65 2.05 -13.24
N LEU A 210 -17.78 3.01 -14.19
CA LEU A 210 -16.95 4.21 -14.25
C LEU A 210 -17.11 5.08 -13.00
N GLY A 211 -18.36 5.23 -12.53
CA GLY A 211 -18.66 5.93 -11.26
C GLY A 211 -17.92 5.27 -10.08
N LEU A 212 -17.94 3.94 -9.99
CA LEU A 212 -17.18 3.21 -8.96
C LEU A 212 -15.67 3.41 -9.12
N VAL A 213 -15.14 3.32 -10.34
CA VAL A 213 -13.71 3.57 -10.63
C VAL A 213 -13.30 4.95 -10.12
N ALA A 214 -14.07 6.00 -10.44
CA ALA A 214 -13.79 7.37 -10.01
C ALA A 214 -13.99 7.55 -8.50
N LEU A 215 -14.99 6.89 -7.91
CA LEU A 215 -15.31 6.97 -6.48
C LEU A 215 -14.27 6.24 -5.60
N ILE A 216 -13.62 5.17 -6.12
CA ILE A 216 -12.52 4.50 -5.42
C ILE A 216 -11.26 5.36 -5.49
N ARG A 217 -10.92 5.86 -6.68
CA ARG A 217 -9.76 6.76 -6.92
C ARG A 217 -10.06 7.68 -8.10
N PRO A 218 -10.18 8.99 -7.90
CA PRO A 218 -10.52 9.93 -8.98
C PRO A 218 -9.56 9.87 -10.19
N THR A 219 -8.27 9.65 -9.96
CA THR A 219 -7.27 9.50 -11.02
C THR A 219 -7.54 8.31 -11.94
N ASN A 220 -8.18 7.25 -11.44
CA ASN A 220 -8.55 6.10 -12.23
C ASN A 220 -9.68 6.40 -13.22
N GLY A 221 -10.41 7.52 -13.06
CA GLY A 221 -11.38 7.99 -14.05
C GLY A 221 -10.80 8.24 -15.44
N LEU A 222 -9.47 8.44 -15.54
CA LEU A 222 -8.74 8.50 -16.81
C LEU A 222 -8.83 7.22 -17.65
N ILE A 223 -9.41 6.15 -17.10
CA ILE A 223 -9.68 4.91 -17.85
C ILE A 223 -10.56 5.15 -19.09
N VAL A 224 -11.31 6.23 -19.15
CA VAL A 224 -12.07 6.62 -20.36
C VAL A 224 -11.16 6.80 -21.58
N LEU A 225 -9.89 7.18 -21.38
CA LEU A 225 -8.88 7.27 -22.44
C LEU A 225 -8.54 5.90 -23.05
N ALA A 226 -8.92 4.81 -22.40
CA ALA A 226 -8.73 3.45 -22.91
C ALA A 226 -9.89 2.95 -23.80
N LEU A 227 -10.95 3.73 -24.00
CA LEU A 227 -12.04 3.32 -24.90
C LEU A 227 -11.57 2.97 -26.32
N PRO A 228 -10.56 3.67 -26.95
CA PRO A 228 -10.00 3.25 -28.23
C PRO A 228 -9.35 1.86 -28.20
N VAL A 229 -8.84 1.40 -27.04
CA VAL A 229 -8.34 0.02 -26.88
C VAL A 229 -9.49 -0.99 -26.99
N VAL A 230 -10.64 -0.66 -26.36
CA VAL A 230 -11.84 -1.49 -26.40
C VAL A 230 -12.41 -1.59 -27.82
N ALA A 231 -12.50 -0.44 -28.49
CA ALA A 231 -13.17 -0.30 -29.78
C ALA A 231 -12.27 -0.60 -30.99
N SER A 232 -10.97 -0.79 -30.77
CA SER A 232 -9.97 -0.85 -31.87
C SER A 232 -9.98 0.40 -32.77
N GLY A 233 -10.35 1.57 -32.21
CA GLY A 233 -10.41 2.84 -32.92
C GLY A 233 -11.42 3.80 -32.31
N ILE A 234 -11.50 5.03 -32.86
CA ILE A 234 -12.38 6.07 -32.34
C ILE A 234 -13.79 6.05 -32.96
N PHE A 235 -13.90 5.66 -34.24
CA PHE A 235 -15.19 5.68 -34.94
C PHE A 235 -16.27 4.79 -34.32
N PRO A 236 -16.00 3.53 -33.88
CA PRO A 236 -17.02 2.73 -33.21
C PRO A 236 -17.53 3.36 -31.92
N ILE A 237 -16.67 4.13 -31.21
CA ILE A 237 -17.06 4.86 -30.01
C ILE A 237 -18.05 5.95 -30.36
N ILE A 238 -17.71 6.80 -31.35
CA ILE A 238 -18.57 7.90 -31.83
C ILE A 238 -19.94 7.35 -32.25
N THR A 239 -19.96 6.32 -33.11
CA THR A 239 -21.21 5.70 -33.55
C THR A 239 -22.04 5.13 -32.41
N SER A 240 -21.38 4.53 -31.40
CA SER A 240 -22.10 3.99 -30.24
C SER A 240 -22.68 5.10 -29.36
N LEU A 241 -21.98 6.23 -29.21
CA LEU A 241 -22.46 7.39 -28.47
C LEU A 241 -23.59 8.12 -29.20
N GLU A 242 -23.51 8.27 -30.54
CA GLU A 242 -24.59 8.85 -31.35
C GLU A 242 -25.89 8.05 -31.18
N ARG A 243 -25.81 6.72 -31.21
CA ARG A 243 -26.96 5.83 -30.96
C ARG A 243 -27.50 5.97 -29.54
N LEU A 244 -26.61 6.14 -28.54
CA LEU A 244 -27.04 6.37 -27.16
C LEU A 244 -27.81 7.69 -27.04
N VAL A 245 -27.32 8.77 -27.65
CA VAL A 245 -27.97 10.09 -27.66
C VAL A 245 -29.35 10.02 -28.34
N GLN A 246 -29.51 9.20 -29.38
CA GLN A 246 -30.82 8.97 -30.02
C GLN A 246 -31.81 8.22 -29.12
N LYS A 247 -31.38 7.70 -27.94
CA LYS A 247 -32.20 7.05 -26.93
C LYS A 247 -32.17 7.85 -25.62
N PRO A 248 -32.91 8.97 -25.52
CA PRO A 248 -32.71 9.94 -24.44
C PRO A 248 -32.90 9.36 -23.05
N VAL A 249 -33.79 8.40 -22.86
CA VAL A 249 -33.98 7.73 -21.56
C VAL A 249 -32.72 7.00 -21.13
N LEU A 250 -32.07 6.25 -22.02
CA LEU A 250 -30.83 5.52 -21.70
C LEU A 250 -29.67 6.49 -21.49
N PHE A 251 -29.62 7.55 -22.31
CA PHE A 251 -28.59 8.60 -22.17
C PHE A 251 -28.64 9.28 -20.81
N PHE A 252 -29.82 9.84 -20.45
CA PHE A 252 -29.97 10.52 -19.17
C PHE A 252 -29.83 9.57 -17.98
N LEU A 253 -30.34 8.32 -18.09
CA LEU A 253 -30.18 7.33 -17.04
C LEU A 253 -28.71 6.97 -16.81
N SER A 254 -27.89 6.89 -17.87
CA SER A 254 -26.45 6.66 -17.75
C SER A 254 -25.76 7.81 -17.00
N ILE A 255 -26.14 9.06 -17.30
CA ILE A 255 -25.62 10.24 -16.58
C ILE A 255 -26.05 10.23 -15.11
N ILE A 256 -27.33 10.00 -14.84
CA ILE A 256 -27.88 9.97 -13.46
C ILE A 256 -27.18 8.89 -12.63
N VAL A 257 -26.97 7.69 -13.19
CA VAL A 257 -26.28 6.60 -12.50
C VAL A 257 -24.82 6.96 -12.21
N PHE A 258 -24.09 7.51 -13.18
CA PHE A 258 -22.71 7.95 -12.97
C PHE A 258 -22.62 9.04 -11.90
N VAL A 259 -23.42 10.10 -12.04
CA VAL A 259 -23.45 11.24 -11.10
C VAL A 259 -23.89 10.78 -9.71
N GLY A 260 -24.91 9.91 -9.63
CA GLY A 260 -25.42 9.38 -8.35
C GLY A 260 -24.33 8.60 -7.58
N VAL A 261 -23.50 7.81 -8.28
CA VAL A 261 -22.39 7.11 -7.65
C VAL A 261 -21.31 8.09 -7.20
N VAL A 262 -20.86 8.99 -8.08
CA VAL A 262 -19.78 9.94 -7.77
C VAL A 262 -20.20 10.95 -6.70
N ALA A 263 -21.48 11.31 -6.62
CA ALA A 263 -22.01 12.29 -5.64
C ALA A 263 -21.86 11.84 -4.17
N LEU A 264 -21.64 10.54 -3.91
CA LEU A 264 -21.45 10.05 -2.54
C LEU A 264 -20.28 10.72 -1.83
N GLN A 265 -19.17 10.99 -2.52
CA GLN A 265 -18.01 11.64 -1.89
C GLN A 265 -18.26 13.12 -1.57
N PRO A 266 -18.76 13.97 -2.48
CA PRO A 266 -19.22 15.33 -2.15
C PRO A 266 -20.23 15.40 -1.00
N ILE A 267 -21.18 14.46 -0.93
CA ILE A 267 -22.15 14.39 0.17
C ILE A 267 -21.44 14.15 1.50
N LEU A 268 -20.47 13.25 1.55
CA LEU A 268 -19.67 12.99 2.75
C LEU A 268 -18.83 14.21 3.14
N TYR A 269 -18.24 14.92 2.19
CA TYR A 269 -17.52 16.16 2.48
C TYR A 269 -18.45 17.25 3.03
N LEU A 270 -19.69 17.36 2.54
CA LEU A 270 -20.69 18.25 3.12
C LEU A 270 -21.00 17.91 4.57
N ILE A 271 -21.08 16.61 4.92
CA ILE A 271 -21.31 16.15 6.29
C ILE A 271 -20.10 16.43 7.18
N GLN A 272 -18.88 16.17 6.68
CA GLN A 272 -17.64 16.27 7.46
C GLN A 272 -17.18 17.73 7.66
N VAL A 273 -17.24 18.56 6.62
CA VAL A 273 -16.67 19.93 6.64
C VAL A 273 -17.60 21.01 6.08
N GLY A 274 -18.84 20.68 5.71
CA GLY A 274 -19.82 21.65 5.20
C GLY A 274 -19.48 22.21 3.80
N ALA A 275 -18.61 21.54 3.03
CA ALA A 275 -18.23 21.93 1.68
C ALA A 275 -18.25 20.70 0.75
N PRO A 276 -18.83 20.77 -0.47
CA PRO A 276 -18.97 19.61 -1.36
C PRO A 276 -17.65 19.20 -2.04
N MET A 277 -16.64 20.07 -1.99
CA MET A 277 -15.30 19.82 -2.55
C MET A 277 -14.25 20.10 -1.50
N PHE A 278 -13.36 19.14 -1.30
CA PHE A 278 -12.24 19.22 -0.37
C PHE A 278 -11.07 18.43 -0.91
N TRP A 279 -9.86 19.02 -0.86
CA TRP A 279 -8.64 18.28 -1.18
C TRP A 279 -8.17 17.49 0.04
N SER A 280 -8.54 16.22 0.12
CA SER A 280 -8.29 15.37 1.27
C SER A 280 -6.83 14.90 1.42
N TYR A 281 -6.01 15.09 0.38
CA TYR A 281 -4.57 14.78 0.39
C TYR A 281 -3.74 16.04 0.64
N GLN A 282 -3.97 16.70 1.78
CA GLN A 282 -3.30 17.95 2.14
C GLN A 282 -1.78 17.77 2.16
N GLY A 283 -1.05 18.69 1.50
CA GLY A 283 0.40 18.64 1.40
C GLY A 283 0.95 17.59 0.41
N GLU A 284 0.07 16.76 -0.19
CA GLU A 284 0.45 15.75 -1.18
C GLU A 284 -0.05 16.16 -2.58
N GLY A 285 0.72 15.87 -3.62
CA GLY A 285 0.36 16.30 -4.97
C GLY A 285 1.18 15.63 -6.08
N PHE A 286 1.01 16.15 -7.29
CA PHE A 286 1.68 15.65 -8.48
C PHE A 286 2.75 16.61 -8.96
N ASN A 287 3.95 16.08 -9.24
CA ASN A 287 5.02 16.79 -9.91
C ASN A 287 5.11 16.34 -11.38
N PHE A 288 4.23 16.88 -12.23
CA PHE A 288 4.12 16.50 -13.63
C PHE A 288 5.34 16.89 -14.48
N LEU A 289 6.16 17.83 -14.01
CA LEU A 289 7.36 18.28 -14.72
C LEU A 289 8.61 17.46 -14.39
N SER A 290 8.57 16.67 -13.31
CA SER A 290 9.68 15.80 -12.90
C SER A 290 9.17 14.42 -12.49
N PRO A 291 8.62 13.62 -13.42
CA PRO A 291 8.09 12.30 -13.14
C PRO A 291 9.21 11.26 -12.95
N GLU A 292 9.06 10.39 -11.98
CA GLU A 292 10.02 9.34 -11.61
C GLU A 292 9.83 8.03 -12.42
N PHE A 293 9.77 8.14 -13.76
CA PHE A 293 9.50 7.00 -14.66
C PHE A 293 10.41 5.81 -14.41
N PHE A 294 11.72 6.04 -14.36
CA PHE A 294 12.69 4.97 -14.22
C PHE A 294 12.53 4.26 -12.87
N ASN A 295 12.35 5.03 -11.80
CA ASN A 295 12.18 4.51 -10.47
C ASN A 295 10.89 3.71 -10.32
N VAL A 296 9.78 4.20 -10.87
CA VAL A 296 8.48 3.49 -10.87
C VAL A 296 8.55 2.18 -11.64
N LEU A 297 9.32 2.10 -12.71
CA LEU A 297 9.39 0.89 -13.54
C LEU A 297 10.48 -0.09 -13.08
N PHE A 298 11.65 0.36 -12.63
CA PHE A 298 12.86 -0.46 -12.48
C PHE A 298 13.58 -0.33 -11.14
N SER A 299 13.12 0.51 -10.21
CA SER A 299 13.76 0.63 -8.89
C SER A 299 13.65 -0.67 -8.07
N TYR A 300 14.68 -0.96 -7.30
CA TYR A 300 14.65 -2.04 -6.32
C TYR A 300 13.67 -1.75 -5.18
N ARG A 301 13.34 -0.46 -4.91
CA ARG A 301 12.43 -0.11 -3.83
C ARG A 301 11.00 -0.56 -4.10
N ARG A 302 10.45 -0.33 -5.32
CA ARG A 302 9.07 -0.71 -5.69
C ARG A 302 8.87 -0.86 -7.20
N GLY A 303 9.92 -1.02 -7.98
CA GLY A 303 9.84 -1.02 -9.43
C GLY A 303 8.88 -2.08 -9.98
N LEU A 304 7.97 -1.66 -10.86
CA LEU A 304 6.92 -2.49 -11.44
C LEU A 304 7.48 -3.80 -12.00
N PHE A 305 8.50 -3.71 -12.84
CA PHE A 305 9.06 -4.88 -13.53
C PHE A 305 10.06 -5.68 -12.67
N VAL A 306 10.56 -5.10 -11.58
CA VAL A 306 11.41 -5.82 -10.62
C VAL A 306 10.56 -6.76 -9.76
N TYR A 307 9.38 -6.30 -9.34
CA TYR A 307 8.48 -7.08 -8.50
C TYR A 307 7.42 -7.87 -9.28
N ALA A 308 7.14 -7.50 -10.52
CA ALA A 308 6.20 -8.21 -11.39
C ALA A 308 6.76 -8.37 -12.80
N PRO A 309 7.85 -9.16 -12.99
CA PRO A 309 8.52 -9.31 -14.30
C PRO A 309 7.61 -9.88 -15.38
N ILE A 310 6.54 -10.58 -15.03
CA ILE A 310 5.51 -11.06 -15.97
C ILE A 310 4.91 -9.92 -16.81
N LEU A 311 4.85 -8.69 -16.27
CA LEU A 311 4.30 -7.53 -16.98
C LEU A 311 5.21 -7.08 -18.14
N LEU A 312 6.52 -7.41 -18.13
CA LEU A 312 7.38 -7.23 -19.31
C LEU A 312 6.93 -8.12 -20.47
N LEU A 313 6.57 -9.37 -20.20
CA LEU A 313 6.02 -10.26 -21.23
C LEU A 313 4.71 -9.71 -21.80
N ALA A 314 3.89 -9.10 -20.96
CA ALA A 314 2.67 -8.43 -21.41
C ALA A 314 2.99 -7.24 -22.34
N VAL A 315 3.96 -6.41 -22.01
CA VAL A 315 4.42 -5.29 -22.86
C VAL A 315 4.97 -5.80 -24.19
N ILE A 316 5.79 -6.86 -24.19
CA ILE A 316 6.27 -7.52 -25.42
C ILE A 316 5.06 -7.99 -26.26
N GLY A 317 4.03 -8.54 -25.62
CA GLY A 317 2.78 -8.95 -26.29
C GLY A 317 2.03 -7.79 -26.92
N ILE A 318 2.03 -6.60 -26.30
CA ILE A 318 1.42 -5.40 -26.89
C ILE A 318 2.18 -4.97 -28.15
N PHE A 319 3.51 -5.01 -28.16
CA PHE A 319 4.29 -4.75 -29.36
C PHE A 319 4.03 -5.79 -30.46
N ALA A 320 3.91 -7.06 -30.10
CA ALA A 320 3.54 -8.12 -31.05
C ALA A 320 2.17 -7.87 -31.68
N MET A 321 1.22 -7.34 -30.91
CA MET A 321 -0.14 -7.03 -31.35
C MET A 321 -0.20 -6.00 -32.48
N ARG A 322 0.81 -5.11 -32.62
CA ARG A 322 0.88 -4.13 -33.72
C ARG A 322 0.81 -4.77 -35.10
N LYS A 323 1.31 -6.00 -35.27
CA LYS A 323 1.23 -6.74 -36.55
C LYS A 323 -0.19 -7.13 -36.95
N ARG A 324 -1.14 -7.21 -36.01
CA ARG A 324 -2.52 -7.64 -36.25
C ARG A 324 -3.54 -6.51 -36.11
N ASN A 325 -3.33 -5.65 -35.14
CA ASN A 325 -4.17 -4.49 -34.86
C ASN A 325 -3.28 -3.36 -34.32
N GLU A 326 -2.71 -2.59 -35.23
CA GLU A 326 -1.78 -1.51 -34.89
C GLU A 326 -2.46 -0.40 -34.09
N MET A 327 -3.68 -0.02 -34.47
CA MET A 327 -4.45 1.02 -33.79
C MET A 327 -4.69 0.67 -32.32
N GLN A 328 -5.17 -0.55 -32.05
CA GLN A 328 -5.45 -1.01 -30.69
C GLN A 328 -4.17 -1.10 -29.86
N ALA A 329 -3.07 -1.61 -30.46
CA ALA A 329 -1.78 -1.71 -29.77
C ALA A 329 -1.22 -0.31 -29.43
N ASN A 330 -1.26 0.63 -30.37
CA ASN A 330 -0.78 2.01 -30.15
C ASN A 330 -1.65 2.74 -29.12
N ALA A 331 -2.98 2.56 -29.16
CA ALA A 331 -3.88 3.11 -28.14
C ALA A 331 -3.56 2.56 -26.73
N LEU A 332 -3.26 1.26 -26.64
CA LEU A 332 -2.91 0.62 -25.38
C LEU A 332 -1.56 1.09 -24.86
N LEU A 333 -0.53 1.20 -25.71
CA LEU A 333 0.77 1.76 -25.35
C LEU A 333 0.65 3.22 -24.88
N PHE A 334 -0.11 4.03 -25.61
CA PHE A 334 -0.37 5.43 -25.23
C PHE A 334 -1.06 5.52 -23.88
N PHE A 335 -2.10 4.74 -23.66
CA PHE A 335 -2.81 4.71 -22.37
C PHE A 335 -1.88 4.30 -21.22
N LEU A 336 -1.10 3.21 -21.36
CA LEU A 336 -0.15 2.79 -20.34
C LEU A 336 0.94 3.84 -20.09
N LEU A 337 1.39 4.55 -21.12
CA LEU A 337 2.33 5.66 -20.97
C LEU A 337 1.73 6.81 -20.13
N VAL A 338 0.49 7.21 -20.44
CA VAL A 338 -0.22 8.27 -19.70
C VAL A 338 -0.39 7.87 -18.23
N ILE A 339 -0.84 6.64 -17.97
CA ILE A 339 -1.00 6.15 -16.59
C ILE A 339 0.34 6.09 -15.86
N THR A 340 1.39 5.60 -16.52
CA THR A 340 2.74 5.58 -15.94
C THR A 340 3.23 6.99 -15.61
N TRP A 341 2.97 7.96 -16.50
CA TRP A 341 3.29 9.36 -16.24
C TRP A 341 2.57 9.91 -15.01
N ILE A 342 1.27 9.65 -14.87
CA ILE A 342 0.48 10.10 -13.69
C ILE A 342 1.02 9.45 -12.41
N ILE A 343 1.22 8.13 -12.41
CA ILE A 343 1.72 7.39 -11.24
C ILE A 343 3.12 7.88 -10.85
N SER A 344 4.01 8.09 -11.83
CA SER A 344 5.38 8.55 -11.59
C SER A 344 5.50 10.01 -11.20
N SER A 345 4.44 10.79 -11.42
CA SER A 345 4.36 12.19 -11.00
C SER A 345 3.89 12.38 -9.56
N TRP A 346 3.41 11.34 -8.89
CA TRP A 346 3.00 11.43 -7.49
C TRP A 346 4.20 11.74 -6.60
N TRP A 347 4.05 12.67 -5.63
CA TRP A 347 5.13 13.15 -4.75
C TRP A 347 5.92 12.03 -4.06
N MET A 348 5.22 10.96 -3.72
CA MET A 348 5.79 9.72 -3.16
C MET A 348 5.66 8.61 -4.22
N TRP A 349 6.53 8.63 -5.24
CA TRP A 349 6.48 7.73 -6.40
C TRP A 349 6.44 6.23 -6.04
N TYR A 350 6.97 5.85 -4.87
CA TYR A 350 6.97 4.46 -4.38
C TYR A 350 5.73 4.09 -3.57
N TYR A 351 4.80 5.01 -3.34
CA TYR A 351 3.49 4.80 -2.68
C TYR A 351 3.59 4.20 -1.26
N GLY A 352 4.57 4.64 -0.46
CA GLY A 352 4.75 4.23 0.93
C GLY A 352 5.24 2.81 1.12
N GLY A 353 5.02 2.26 2.31
CA GLY A 353 5.24 0.85 2.59
C GLY A 353 4.25 -0.01 1.81
N ALA A 354 4.76 -0.92 0.97
CA ALA A 354 3.93 -1.72 0.08
C ALA A 354 4.70 -2.92 -0.48
N PHE A 355 4.01 -3.93 -0.93
CA PHE A 355 4.61 -5.01 -1.71
C PHE A 355 4.49 -4.74 -3.21
N GLY A 356 5.62 -4.52 -3.87
CA GLY A 356 5.68 -4.16 -5.28
C GLY A 356 4.99 -2.81 -5.58
N HIS A 357 4.75 -2.50 -6.84
CA HIS A 357 4.14 -1.24 -7.24
C HIS A 357 2.61 -1.32 -7.23
N ARG A 358 2.00 -1.11 -6.05
CA ARG A 358 0.56 -1.31 -5.81
C ARG A 358 -0.37 -0.50 -6.73
N ALA A 359 0.06 0.70 -7.16
CA ALA A 359 -0.75 1.58 -8.00
C ALA A 359 -1.00 1.04 -9.43
N PHE A 360 -0.32 -0.04 -9.86
CA PHE A 360 -0.57 -0.66 -11.17
C PHE A 360 -1.56 -1.82 -11.12
N ILE A 361 -2.01 -2.25 -9.95
CA ILE A 361 -2.93 -3.40 -9.81
C ILE A 361 -4.23 -3.14 -10.57
N GLU A 362 -4.79 -1.94 -10.47
CA GLU A 362 -5.99 -1.54 -11.18
C GLU A 362 -5.85 -1.59 -12.72
N TYR A 363 -4.62 -1.51 -13.23
CA TYR A 363 -4.30 -1.52 -14.67
C TYR A 363 -3.86 -2.88 -15.21
N ILE A 364 -3.80 -3.93 -14.36
CA ILE A 364 -3.54 -5.32 -14.79
C ILE A 364 -4.43 -5.76 -15.95
N PRO A 365 -5.73 -5.38 -16.06
CA PRO A 365 -6.57 -5.72 -17.19
C PRO A 365 -6.00 -5.31 -18.57
N PHE A 366 -5.23 -4.24 -18.62
CA PHE A 366 -4.59 -3.77 -19.85
C PHE A 366 -3.35 -4.60 -20.22
N PHE A 367 -2.56 -4.98 -19.23
CA PHE A 367 -1.45 -5.92 -19.42
C PHE A 367 -1.95 -7.31 -19.83
N ALA A 368 -3.15 -7.72 -19.37
CA ALA A 368 -3.76 -8.98 -19.76
C ALA A 368 -3.98 -9.08 -21.27
N ILE A 369 -4.32 -7.98 -21.96
CA ILE A 369 -4.49 -7.96 -23.42
C ILE A 369 -3.19 -8.35 -24.12
N GLY A 370 -2.06 -7.76 -23.72
CA GLY A 370 -0.76 -8.08 -24.29
C GLY A 370 -0.32 -9.51 -24.00
N LEU A 371 -0.46 -9.95 -22.74
CA LEU A 371 -0.05 -11.29 -22.33
C LEU A 371 -0.86 -12.38 -23.05
N VAL A 372 -2.18 -12.24 -23.11
CA VAL A 372 -3.04 -13.20 -23.83
C VAL A 372 -2.73 -13.22 -25.32
N HIS A 373 -2.40 -12.06 -25.91
CA HIS A 373 -1.99 -11.99 -27.33
C HIS A 373 -0.70 -12.79 -27.55
N LEU A 374 0.30 -12.58 -26.69
CA LEU A 374 1.58 -13.28 -26.78
C LEU A 374 1.42 -14.81 -26.61
N ILE A 375 0.60 -15.24 -25.65
CA ILE A 375 0.28 -16.67 -25.45
C ILE A 375 -0.48 -17.25 -26.64
N GLN A 376 -1.40 -16.50 -27.28
CA GLN A 376 -2.20 -17.04 -28.38
C GLN A 376 -1.44 -17.12 -29.71
N PHE A 377 -0.60 -16.13 -29.99
CA PHE A 377 -0.01 -15.98 -31.32
C PHE A 377 1.53 -16.05 -31.33
N GLY A 378 2.18 -15.81 -30.19
CA GLY A 378 3.63 -15.70 -30.12
C GLY A 378 4.17 -14.44 -30.83
N TRP A 379 5.48 -14.24 -30.77
CA TRP A 379 6.21 -13.21 -31.53
C TRP A 379 7.71 -13.48 -31.52
N GLY A 380 8.30 -13.72 -32.69
CA GLY A 380 9.72 -14.04 -32.81
C GLY A 380 10.11 -15.28 -32.00
N ILE A 381 11.04 -15.13 -31.07
CA ILE A 381 11.48 -16.18 -30.13
C ILE A 381 10.43 -16.53 -29.08
N PHE A 382 9.51 -15.58 -28.77
CA PHE A 382 8.43 -15.76 -27.79
C PHE A 382 7.32 -16.64 -28.36
N ARG A 383 7.62 -17.94 -28.57
CA ARG A 383 6.59 -18.91 -28.94
C ARG A 383 5.67 -19.20 -27.74
N PRO A 384 4.40 -19.56 -27.95
CA PRO A 384 3.44 -19.77 -26.86
C PRO A 384 3.95 -20.66 -25.71
N TRP A 385 4.59 -21.77 -26.02
CA TRP A 385 5.15 -22.69 -25.00
C TRP A 385 6.29 -22.03 -24.19
N PHE A 386 7.13 -21.21 -24.85
CA PHE A 386 8.24 -20.50 -24.20
C PHE A 386 7.70 -19.40 -23.27
N VAL A 387 6.66 -18.69 -23.68
CA VAL A 387 5.95 -17.70 -22.86
C VAL A 387 5.36 -18.36 -21.60
N ILE A 388 4.81 -19.57 -21.73
CA ILE A 388 4.30 -20.34 -20.58
C ILE A 388 5.43 -20.68 -19.60
N ILE A 389 6.57 -21.14 -20.08
CA ILE A 389 7.74 -21.45 -19.22
C ILE A 389 8.22 -20.18 -18.49
N LEU A 390 8.43 -19.08 -19.21
CA LEU A 390 8.83 -17.81 -18.59
C LEU A 390 7.79 -17.31 -17.59
N GLY A 391 6.50 -17.49 -17.90
CA GLY A 391 5.41 -17.13 -16.98
C GLY A 391 5.47 -17.95 -15.67
N LEU A 392 5.72 -19.26 -15.75
CA LEU A 392 5.90 -20.12 -14.58
C LEU A 392 7.12 -19.71 -13.74
N MET A 393 8.23 -19.31 -14.39
CA MET A 393 9.39 -18.76 -13.68
C MET A 393 9.04 -17.46 -12.97
N CYS A 394 8.30 -16.55 -13.61
CA CYS A 394 7.83 -15.31 -12.98
C CYS A 394 6.92 -15.59 -11.77
N ILE A 395 6.02 -16.58 -11.86
CA ILE A 395 5.19 -17.03 -10.73
C ILE A 395 6.08 -17.53 -9.57
N GLY A 396 7.12 -18.33 -9.86
CA GLY A 396 8.05 -18.80 -8.84
C GLY A 396 8.78 -17.65 -8.13
N ILE A 397 9.29 -16.68 -8.90
CA ILE A 397 9.94 -15.48 -8.36
C ILE A 397 8.95 -14.68 -7.48
N GLN A 398 7.74 -14.45 -7.97
CA GLN A 398 6.70 -13.73 -7.24
C GLN A 398 6.30 -14.44 -5.95
N GLY A 399 6.19 -15.78 -5.99
CA GLY A 399 5.88 -16.59 -4.81
C GLY A 399 6.94 -16.47 -3.74
N VAL A 400 8.23 -16.56 -4.12
CA VAL A 400 9.34 -16.35 -3.17
C VAL A 400 9.37 -14.93 -2.62
N GLN A 401 9.18 -13.91 -3.46
CA GLN A 401 9.14 -12.52 -2.99
C GLN A 401 7.94 -12.26 -2.06
N THR A 402 6.77 -12.87 -2.34
CA THR A 402 5.60 -12.80 -1.46
C THR A 402 5.91 -13.44 -0.11
N TYR A 403 6.50 -14.64 -0.10
CA TYR A 403 6.96 -15.30 1.12
C TYR A 403 7.93 -14.42 1.91
N GLN A 404 8.95 -13.87 1.22
CA GLN A 404 9.93 -12.98 1.85
C GLN A 404 9.29 -11.73 2.47
N TYR A 405 8.28 -11.14 1.81
CA TYR A 405 7.61 -9.95 2.32
C TYR A 405 6.73 -10.28 3.53
N VAL A 406 5.94 -11.35 3.46
CA VAL A 406 5.06 -11.82 4.55
C VAL A 406 5.87 -12.22 5.78
N HIS A 407 7.05 -12.83 5.60
CA HIS A 407 7.94 -13.22 6.69
C HIS A 407 9.00 -12.16 7.02
N HIS A 408 8.78 -10.90 6.64
CA HIS A 408 9.66 -9.77 6.97
C HIS A 408 11.15 -9.95 6.57
N ILE A 409 11.43 -10.81 5.58
CA ILE A 409 12.75 -10.93 4.96
C ILE A 409 12.98 -9.75 4.00
N LEU A 410 11.99 -9.45 3.14
CA LEU A 410 11.96 -8.21 2.37
C LEU A 410 11.43 -7.10 3.28
N PRO A 411 12.19 -6.02 3.49
CA PRO A 411 11.75 -4.93 4.37
C PRO A 411 10.51 -4.22 3.81
N PHE A 412 9.66 -3.83 4.73
CA PHE A 412 8.44 -3.05 4.47
C PHE A 412 8.73 -1.75 3.69
N ASP A 413 9.86 -1.09 3.95
CA ASP A 413 10.33 0.08 3.20
C ASP A 413 11.85 0.18 3.22
N GLY A 414 12.42 1.14 2.45
CA GLY A 414 13.85 1.44 2.47
C GLY A 414 14.75 0.38 1.83
N ILE A 415 14.22 -0.50 0.97
CA ILE A 415 15.03 -1.45 0.23
C ILE A 415 15.77 -0.75 -0.91
N ASP A 416 17.06 -0.99 -0.99
CA ASP A 416 17.97 -0.52 -2.04
C ASP A 416 18.54 -1.70 -2.86
N ARG A 417 19.39 -1.39 -3.84
CA ARG A 417 20.01 -2.39 -4.71
C ARG A 417 20.83 -3.44 -3.93
N THR A 418 21.57 -3.02 -2.92
CA THR A 418 22.44 -3.90 -2.13
C THR A 418 21.61 -4.85 -1.29
N LYS A 419 20.64 -4.32 -0.55
CA LYS A 419 19.69 -5.10 0.25
C LYS A 419 18.91 -6.10 -0.61
N TYR A 420 18.30 -5.63 -1.71
CA TYR A 420 17.54 -6.50 -2.60
C TYR A 420 18.38 -7.66 -3.13
N ARG A 421 19.62 -7.39 -3.58
CA ARG A 421 20.51 -8.43 -4.11
C ARG A 421 20.96 -9.43 -3.04
N SER A 422 21.22 -8.98 -1.81
CA SER A 422 21.62 -9.85 -0.71
C SER A 422 20.49 -10.79 -0.27
N LEU A 423 19.23 -10.39 -0.48
CA LEU A 423 18.05 -11.17 -0.11
C LEU A 423 17.43 -11.95 -1.29
N PHE A 424 17.82 -11.65 -2.54
CA PHE A 424 17.14 -12.19 -3.73
C PHE A 424 17.00 -13.71 -3.69
N LEU A 425 15.76 -14.19 -3.68
CA LEU A 425 15.34 -15.60 -3.61
C LEU A 425 15.85 -16.39 -2.38
N ARG A 426 16.33 -15.73 -1.34
CA ARG A 426 16.73 -16.37 -0.08
C ARG A 426 15.56 -16.39 0.90
N THR A 427 15.35 -17.54 1.58
CA THR A 427 14.19 -17.79 2.45
C THR A 427 14.54 -18.27 3.85
N GLY A 428 15.80 -18.09 4.28
CA GLY A 428 16.27 -18.52 5.61
C GLY A 428 15.61 -17.69 6.73
N GLU A 429 15.28 -18.33 7.85
CA GLU A 429 14.74 -17.68 9.05
C GLU A 429 15.71 -16.64 9.64
N ASP A 430 17.02 -16.86 9.49
CA ASP A 430 18.09 -15.94 9.85
C ASP A 430 18.03 -14.59 9.13
N LEU A 431 17.25 -14.49 8.05
CA LEU A 431 17.05 -13.28 7.27
C LEU A 431 15.82 -12.48 7.68
N GLN A 432 14.96 -13.03 8.54
CA GLN A 432 13.82 -12.30 9.05
C GLN A 432 14.29 -11.05 9.80
N TRP A 433 13.71 -9.90 9.45
CA TRP A 433 14.09 -8.61 10.02
C TRP A 433 15.57 -8.21 9.86
N TYR A 434 16.35 -8.94 9.03
CA TYR A 434 17.76 -8.61 8.75
C TYR A 434 17.94 -7.16 8.30
N TYR A 435 16.97 -6.65 7.52
CA TYR A 435 16.83 -5.23 7.23
C TYR A 435 15.45 -4.78 7.71
N PRO A 436 15.35 -4.14 8.87
CA PRO A 436 14.05 -3.65 9.33
C PRO A 436 13.55 -2.61 8.34
N GLY A 437 12.27 -2.63 8.09
CA GLY A 437 11.56 -1.49 7.57
C GLY A 437 11.55 -0.37 8.61
N ASN A 438 11.11 0.82 8.26
CA ASN A 438 10.99 1.96 9.18
C ASN A 438 9.91 1.79 10.28
N SER A 439 9.24 0.65 10.36
CA SER A 439 8.35 0.33 11.46
C SER A 439 9.18 -0.17 12.65
N GLY A 440 9.20 0.61 13.72
CA GLY A 440 9.91 0.28 14.96
C GLY A 440 9.22 -0.81 15.78
N GLN A 441 8.74 -1.90 15.18
CA GLN A 441 8.08 -2.98 15.88
C GLN A 441 9.05 -4.02 16.40
N ASP A 442 8.82 -4.42 17.64
CA ASP A 442 9.70 -5.17 18.52
C ASP A 442 9.71 -6.67 18.25
N SER A 443 10.28 -7.09 17.12
CA SER A 443 10.51 -8.51 16.82
C SER A 443 11.66 -9.12 17.64
N TYR A 444 12.16 -8.42 18.64
CA TYR A 444 13.31 -8.84 19.46
C TYR A 444 12.90 -9.31 20.85
N ALA A 445 11.60 -9.46 21.11
CA ALA A 445 11.10 -10.00 22.37
C ALA A 445 11.68 -11.41 22.60
N GLY A 446 12.41 -11.60 23.71
CA GLY A 446 13.06 -12.86 24.05
C GLY A 446 14.52 -13.02 23.56
N MET A 447 15.11 -12.02 22.88
CA MET A 447 16.55 -12.00 22.56
C MET A 447 17.38 -11.42 23.72
N ASP A 448 18.64 -11.84 23.81
CA ASP A 448 19.57 -11.27 24.79
C ASP A 448 19.73 -9.77 24.51
N SER A 449 19.37 -8.94 25.47
CA SER A 449 19.40 -7.48 25.32
C SER A 449 19.85 -6.76 26.60
N THR A 450 20.42 -5.57 26.41
CA THR A 450 20.77 -4.63 27.49
C THR A 450 20.11 -3.31 27.20
N VAL A 451 19.40 -2.76 28.17
CA VAL A 451 18.67 -1.48 28.05
C VAL A 451 19.33 -0.43 28.90
N LEU A 452 19.58 0.74 28.32
CA LEU A 452 20.04 1.95 28.99
C LEU A 452 18.97 3.03 28.82
N ILE A 453 18.61 3.73 29.91
CA ILE A 453 17.56 4.74 29.91
C ILE A 453 18.16 6.07 30.40
N HIS A 454 17.74 7.17 29.79
CA HIS A 454 17.98 8.53 30.22
C HIS A 454 16.64 9.27 30.32
N ASP A 455 16.19 9.51 31.54
CA ASP A 455 14.90 10.14 31.89
C ASP A 455 14.94 11.67 31.96
N MET A 456 16.09 12.27 31.64
CA MET A 456 16.38 13.73 31.72
C MET A 456 16.28 14.33 33.12
N GLU A 457 15.86 13.61 34.16
CA GLU A 457 15.68 14.12 35.51
C GLU A 457 16.99 14.09 36.32
N ALA A 458 17.76 12.99 36.22
CA ALA A 458 19.04 12.81 36.87
C ALA A 458 20.20 13.11 35.91
N SER A 459 21.37 13.53 36.46
CA SER A 459 22.59 13.63 35.65
C SER A 459 23.16 12.25 35.38
N HIS A 460 23.51 12.00 34.12
CA HIS A 460 24.15 10.80 33.62
C HIS A 460 25.46 11.19 32.94
N ASP A 461 26.40 10.26 32.76
CA ASP A 461 27.65 10.49 32.02
C ASP A 461 27.44 10.49 30.47
N TRP A 462 26.31 11.08 30.03
CA TRP A 462 25.98 11.21 28.61
C TRP A 462 26.34 12.64 28.13
N GLY A 463 26.75 12.76 26.86
CA GLY A 463 26.99 14.08 26.27
C GLY A 463 25.67 14.81 25.96
N GLY A 464 25.72 16.15 25.90
CA GLY A 464 24.55 16.97 25.53
C GLY A 464 23.63 17.33 26.68
N GLU A 465 23.97 17.01 27.93
CA GLU A 465 23.15 17.32 29.11
C GLU A 465 22.95 18.83 29.35
N GLN A 466 23.82 19.69 28.81
CA GLN A 466 23.65 21.16 28.87
C GLN A 466 22.36 21.64 28.15
N GLN A 467 21.72 20.80 27.36
CA GLN A 467 20.48 21.13 26.67
C GLN A 467 19.23 20.72 27.47
N ILE A 468 19.41 20.09 28.64
CA ILE A 468 18.31 19.72 29.52
C ILE A 468 17.72 20.98 30.12
N SER A 469 16.42 21.13 30.01
CA SER A 469 15.68 22.28 30.54
C SER A 469 14.31 21.85 31.08
N ASP A 470 13.73 22.72 31.90
CA ASP A 470 12.41 22.58 32.52
C ASP A 470 11.30 23.28 31.73
N SER A 471 11.55 23.64 30.46
CA SER A 471 10.59 24.40 29.64
C SER A 471 9.37 23.58 29.22
N ILE A 472 9.57 22.29 28.92
CA ILE A 472 8.53 21.34 28.55
C ILE A 472 9.06 19.93 28.86
N ALA A 473 8.22 19.03 29.37
CA ALA A 473 8.56 17.63 29.61
C ALA A 473 7.41 16.71 29.22
N PHE A 474 7.70 15.48 28.85
CA PHE A 474 6.71 14.42 28.67
C PHE A 474 6.45 13.73 30.00
N SER A 475 7.51 13.34 30.70
CA SER A 475 7.47 12.79 32.05
C SER A 475 8.30 13.67 32.98
N GLY A 476 8.07 13.58 34.29
CA GLY A 476 8.83 14.37 35.26
C GLY A 476 8.71 15.88 35.06
N THR A 477 9.85 16.58 35.11
CA THR A 477 9.94 18.05 35.05
C THR A 477 10.89 18.57 33.96
N LYS A 478 11.70 17.70 33.33
CA LYS A 478 12.77 18.13 32.43
C LYS A 478 12.73 17.34 31.09
N SER A 479 13.25 17.96 30.06
CA SER A 479 13.54 17.32 28.76
C SER A 479 14.77 17.96 28.12
N SER A 480 15.38 17.28 27.14
CA SER A 480 16.47 17.83 26.33
C SER A 480 15.93 18.53 25.10
N CYS A 481 16.12 19.86 24.98
CA CYS A 481 15.59 20.65 23.86
C CYS A 481 16.71 21.26 23.01
N LEU A 482 16.73 20.86 21.72
CA LEU A 482 17.62 21.40 20.71
C LEU A 482 17.00 22.67 20.11
N LYS A 483 17.47 23.84 20.54
CA LYS A 483 17.03 25.15 20.04
C LYS A 483 17.90 25.62 18.89
N GLN A 484 19.17 25.86 19.16
CA GLN A 484 20.18 26.27 18.17
C GLN A 484 21.17 25.16 17.82
N ASP A 485 21.36 24.19 18.72
CA ASP A 485 22.25 23.06 18.51
C ASP A 485 21.66 22.02 17.57
N ASN A 486 22.52 21.40 16.77
CA ASN A 486 22.15 20.35 15.86
C ASN A 486 22.21 18.94 16.47
N PHE A 487 22.89 18.78 17.61
CA PHE A 487 23.11 17.50 18.28
C PHE A 487 22.63 17.57 19.73
N GLY A 488 21.89 16.54 20.14
CA GLY A 488 21.32 16.44 21.50
C GLY A 488 22.00 15.37 22.35
N ILE A 489 21.24 14.82 23.30
CA ILE A 489 21.71 13.78 24.21
C ILE A 489 22.45 12.69 23.45
N THR A 490 23.65 12.36 23.91
CA THR A 490 24.60 11.47 23.25
C THR A 490 25.17 10.44 24.20
N LEU A 491 24.88 9.16 23.99
CA LEU A 491 25.53 8.05 24.67
C LEU A 491 26.83 7.70 23.95
N ARG A 492 27.94 7.57 24.71
CA ARG A 492 29.22 6.99 24.25
C ARG A 492 29.57 5.79 25.13
N ILE A 493 29.56 4.57 24.55
CA ILE A 493 29.81 3.34 25.29
C ILE A 493 30.75 2.43 24.50
N LYS A 494 31.76 1.86 25.15
CA LYS A 494 32.67 0.90 24.52
C LYS A 494 31.99 -0.46 24.37
N ALA A 495 32.31 -1.18 23.28
CA ALA A 495 31.75 -2.50 23.01
C ALA A 495 31.98 -3.48 24.17
N LYS A 496 33.14 -3.42 24.86
CA LYS A 496 33.45 -4.25 26.02
C LYS A 496 32.55 -4.00 27.24
N ASP A 497 31.96 -2.82 27.32
CA ASP A 497 31.13 -2.39 28.47
C ASP A 497 29.64 -2.72 28.22
N ILE A 498 29.31 -3.26 27.06
CA ILE A 498 27.97 -3.75 26.73
C ILE A 498 27.92 -5.26 27.07
N PRO A 499 27.02 -5.69 27.99
CA PRO A 499 26.97 -7.07 28.47
C PRO A 499 26.66 -8.11 27.39
N VAL A 500 26.12 -7.70 26.24
CA VAL A 500 25.77 -8.57 25.12
C VAL A 500 26.60 -8.20 23.89
N SER A 501 26.94 -9.19 23.05
CA SER A 501 27.59 -8.93 21.77
C SER A 501 26.58 -8.35 20.78
N ALA A 502 26.29 -7.07 20.91
CA ALA A 502 25.24 -6.39 20.15
C ALA A 502 25.60 -6.29 18.66
N ASN A 503 24.69 -6.68 17.82
CA ASN A 503 24.71 -6.46 16.37
C ASN A 503 23.53 -5.62 15.88
N VAL A 504 22.60 -5.34 16.81
CA VAL A 504 21.43 -4.49 16.59
C VAL A 504 21.33 -3.48 17.74
N VAL A 505 21.05 -2.22 17.42
CA VAL A 505 20.83 -1.15 18.41
C VAL A 505 19.48 -0.51 18.12
N ARG A 506 18.60 -0.43 19.14
CA ARG A 506 17.37 0.34 19.10
C ARG A 506 17.53 1.61 19.92
N ILE A 507 17.11 2.73 19.37
CA ILE A 507 16.95 4.01 20.08
C ILE A 507 15.47 4.34 20.05
N SER A 508 14.87 4.64 21.19
CA SER A 508 13.50 5.17 21.29
C SER A 508 13.45 6.32 22.28
N GLY A 509 12.39 7.14 22.18
CA GLY A 509 12.16 8.25 23.11
C GLY A 509 10.89 9.01 22.73
N MET A 510 10.46 9.85 23.65
CA MET A 510 9.37 10.79 23.42
C MET A 510 9.93 12.04 22.76
N VAL A 511 9.44 12.40 21.59
CA VAL A 511 9.92 13.53 20.80
C VAL A 511 8.78 14.53 20.59
N ASN A 512 9.05 15.78 20.90
CA ASN A 512 8.16 16.91 20.61
C ASN A 512 8.87 17.84 19.63
N SER A 513 8.19 18.33 18.64
CA SER A 513 8.73 19.29 17.67
C SER A 513 7.78 20.45 17.45
N SER A 514 8.34 21.65 17.34
CA SER A 514 7.59 22.85 16.98
C SER A 514 6.98 22.80 15.57
N SER A 515 7.40 21.85 14.74
CA SER A 515 6.88 21.64 13.37
C SER A 515 6.89 20.18 12.97
N TRP A 516 5.83 19.73 12.33
CA TRP A 516 5.76 18.39 11.71
C TRP A 516 6.74 18.24 10.52
N GLN A 517 7.29 19.34 10.01
CA GLN A 517 8.29 19.36 8.94
C GLN A 517 9.72 19.21 9.45
N SER A 518 9.92 19.10 10.77
CA SER A 518 11.26 19.00 11.35
C SER A 518 12.06 17.83 10.76
N ASP A 519 13.29 18.13 10.36
CA ASP A 519 14.26 17.14 9.89
C ASP A 519 15.12 16.66 11.08
N VAL A 520 14.53 15.80 11.89
CA VAL A 520 15.14 15.21 13.08
C VAL A 520 15.36 13.72 12.88
N SER A 521 16.48 13.21 13.37
CA SER A 521 16.91 11.82 13.19
C SER A 521 17.55 11.26 14.47
N PHE A 522 17.33 9.98 14.75
CA PHE A 522 18.26 9.22 15.58
C PHE A 522 19.46 8.77 14.76
N VAL A 523 20.64 8.76 15.39
CA VAL A 523 21.89 8.40 14.74
C VAL A 523 22.62 7.33 15.56
N CYS A 524 23.16 6.34 14.84
CA CYS A 524 24.04 5.33 15.39
C CYS A 524 25.38 5.33 14.63
N THR A 525 26.46 5.47 15.38
CA THR A 525 27.84 5.44 14.86
C THR A 525 28.65 4.41 15.62
N ILE A 526 29.56 3.72 14.95
CA ILE A 526 30.60 2.90 15.61
C ILE A 526 31.95 3.42 15.15
N GLN A 527 32.77 3.78 16.12
CA GLN A 527 34.11 4.34 15.95
C GLN A 527 35.16 3.33 16.44
N ASP A 528 36.29 3.26 15.76
CA ASP A 528 37.47 2.50 16.22
C ASP A 528 38.22 3.25 17.33
N SER A 529 39.35 2.69 17.78
CA SER A 529 40.17 3.28 18.83
C SER A 529 40.82 4.61 18.44
N THR A 530 40.80 4.99 17.17
CA THR A 530 41.27 6.29 16.64
C THR A 530 40.16 7.29 16.44
N GLU A 531 38.92 6.97 16.91
CA GLU A 531 37.69 7.74 16.71
C GLU A 531 37.23 7.80 15.23
N ALA A 532 37.81 7.02 14.33
CA ALA A 532 37.36 6.94 12.95
C ALA A 532 36.07 6.09 12.85
N ALA A 533 35.03 6.68 12.30
CA ALA A 533 33.75 5.99 12.14
C ALA A 533 33.80 5.03 10.95
N TYR A 534 33.57 3.74 11.20
CA TYR A 534 33.40 2.72 10.15
C TYR A 534 31.93 2.29 9.96
N PHE A 535 31.07 2.69 10.88
CA PHE A 535 29.61 2.59 10.73
C PHE A 535 29.01 3.95 11.11
N TRP A 536 28.19 4.49 10.25
CA TRP A 536 27.38 5.69 10.51
C TRP A 536 26.06 5.58 9.78
N ARG A 537 24.96 5.71 10.50
CA ARG A 537 23.60 5.69 9.94
C ARG A 537 22.74 6.66 10.73
N LYS A 538 21.92 7.44 10.01
CA LYS A 538 20.83 8.22 10.58
C LYS A 538 19.48 7.67 10.16
N LYS A 539 18.48 7.78 11.01
CA LYS A 539 17.10 7.43 10.71
C LYS A 539 16.19 8.61 11.02
N PRO A 540 15.56 9.20 9.98
CA PRO A 540 14.62 10.31 10.16
C PRO A 540 13.41 9.87 10.96
N LEU A 541 12.97 10.73 11.90
CA LEU A 541 11.81 10.51 12.75
C LEU A 541 10.53 11.15 12.20
N ARG A 542 10.65 12.03 11.19
CA ARG A 542 9.54 12.73 10.57
C ARG A 542 8.32 11.83 10.23
N PRO A 543 8.47 10.59 9.72
CA PRO A 543 7.33 9.73 9.46
C PRO A 543 6.55 9.29 10.71
N GLN A 544 7.12 9.48 11.91
CA GLN A 544 6.56 9.07 13.19
C GLN A 544 5.89 10.24 13.94
N PHE A 545 6.00 11.48 13.43
CA PHE A 545 5.32 12.61 14.03
C PHE A 545 3.84 12.62 13.69
N SER A 546 2.99 12.76 14.70
CA SER A 546 1.60 13.16 14.53
C SER A 546 1.51 14.67 14.32
N PHE A 547 0.40 15.14 13.73
CA PHE A 547 0.19 16.57 13.53
C PHE A 547 0.04 17.30 14.87
N GLY A 548 0.82 18.36 15.07
CA GLY A 548 0.74 19.25 16.21
C GLY A 548 2.00 19.28 17.08
N THR A 549 1.95 20.03 18.16
CA THR A 549 3.02 20.18 19.16
C THR A 549 2.93 19.12 20.27
N GLU A 550 2.40 17.94 19.96
CA GLU A 550 2.25 16.85 20.92
C GLU A 550 3.53 16.00 21.00
N TRP A 551 3.71 15.32 22.13
CA TRP A 551 4.76 14.33 22.29
C TRP A 551 4.47 13.07 21.50
N ASN A 552 5.45 12.60 20.73
CA ASN A 552 5.34 11.41 19.89
C ASN A 552 6.36 10.38 20.32
N LYS A 553 5.94 9.14 20.53
CA LYS A 553 6.90 8.05 20.75
C LYS A 553 7.58 7.73 19.42
N CYS A 554 8.86 8.01 19.33
CA CYS A 554 9.69 7.75 18.15
C CYS A 554 10.70 6.66 18.44
N SER A 555 11.00 5.82 17.44
CA SER A 555 12.02 4.80 17.57
C SER A 555 12.78 4.58 16.27
N ALA A 556 14.01 4.09 16.38
CA ALA A 556 14.85 3.71 15.27
C ALA A 556 15.69 2.48 15.63
N VAL A 557 15.74 1.50 14.71
CA VAL A 557 16.55 0.29 14.87
C VAL A 557 17.69 0.32 13.87
N PHE A 558 18.90 0.05 14.35
CA PHE A 558 20.13 0.06 13.56
C PHE A 558 20.76 -1.34 13.55
N PHE A 559 20.94 -1.90 12.38
CA PHE A 559 21.73 -3.12 12.15
C PHE A 559 23.14 -2.70 11.86
N CYS A 560 23.96 -2.76 12.88
CA CYS A 560 25.32 -2.27 12.81
C CYS A 560 26.34 -3.41 12.60
N GLY A 561 25.92 -4.66 12.71
CA GLY A 561 26.84 -5.78 12.88
C GLY A 561 27.52 -5.75 14.24
N ALA A 562 28.21 -6.81 14.60
CA ALA A 562 29.02 -6.82 15.81
C ALA A 562 30.19 -5.82 15.69
N ALA A 563 30.56 -5.17 16.80
CA ALA A 563 31.77 -4.36 16.85
C ALA A 563 33.01 -5.21 16.47
N ARG A 564 33.95 -4.62 15.73
CA ARG A 564 35.16 -5.32 15.26
C ARG A 564 36.11 -5.64 16.37
N HIS A 565 36.18 -4.72 17.36
CA HIS A 565 37.07 -4.82 18.51
C HIS A 565 36.33 -4.41 19.80
N ALA A 566 36.75 -4.97 20.92
CA ALA A 566 36.22 -4.64 22.23
C ALA A 566 36.48 -3.17 22.65
N SER A 567 37.45 -2.51 22.02
CA SER A 567 37.79 -1.09 22.21
C SER A 567 36.92 -0.13 21.41
N ASP A 568 36.14 -0.64 20.44
CA ASP A 568 35.30 0.20 19.59
C ASP A 568 34.21 0.87 20.40
N THR A 569 33.81 2.07 19.99
CA THR A 569 32.84 2.90 20.72
C THR A 569 31.55 3.08 19.92
N PHE A 570 30.43 2.73 20.52
CA PHE A 570 29.11 3.10 20.02
C PHE A 570 28.83 4.55 20.44
N VAL A 571 28.42 5.37 19.48
CA VAL A 571 28.00 6.76 19.70
C VAL A 571 26.57 6.91 19.16
N LEU A 572 25.64 7.16 20.07
CA LEU A 572 24.20 7.14 19.79
C LEU A 572 23.59 8.47 20.24
N TYR A 573 22.88 9.17 19.34
CA TYR A 573 22.40 10.52 19.62
C TYR A 573 21.19 10.89 18.77
N ILE A 574 20.52 12.00 19.16
CA ILE A 574 19.53 12.68 18.33
C ILE A 574 20.20 13.86 17.60
N MET A 575 19.81 14.04 16.33
CA MET A 575 20.33 15.10 15.46
C MET A 575 19.18 15.79 14.73
N LYS A 576 19.27 17.11 14.56
CA LYS A 576 18.39 17.89 13.68
C LYS A 576 19.17 18.62 12.60
N GLU A 577 18.54 18.83 11.45
CA GLU A 577 19.16 19.48 10.29
C GLU A 577 18.41 20.76 9.85
N ASP A 578 17.44 21.21 10.64
CA ASP A 578 16.64 22.41 10.41
C ASP A 578 16.67 23.38 11.60
N GLN A 579 15.89 24.46 11.53
CA GLN A 579 15.81 25.50 12.54
C GLN A 579 14.68 25.29 13.55
N HIS A 580 13.89 24.22 13.42
CA HIS A 580 12.78 23.97 14.33
C HIS A 580 13.28 23.50 15.69
N GLU A 581 12.60 23.91 16.76
CA GLU A 581 12.88 23.40 18.09
C GLU A 581 12.40 21.96 18.22
N VAL A 582 13.26 21.09 18.74
CA VAL A 582 12.97 19.68 18.99
C VAL A 582 13.36 19.33 20.40
N CYS A 583 12.42 18.80 21.17
CA CYS A 583 12.64 18.30 22.52
C CYS A 583 12.56 16.77 22.55
N LEU A 584 13.44 16.15 23.33
CA LEU A 584 13.50 14.70 23.55
C LEU A 584 13.36 14.42 25.05
N ASP A 585 12.59 13.39 25.38
CA ASP A 585 12.41 12.89 26.74
C ASP A 585 12.36 11.36 26.75
N ASP A 586 12.60 10.74 27.93
CA ASP A 586 12.56 9.28 28.12
C ASP A 586 13.34 8.51 27.05
N MET A 587 14.60 8.87 26.81
CA MET A 587 15.43 8.20 25.83
C MET A 587 15.83 6.81 26.30
N GLU A 588 15.49 5.81 25.52
CA GLU A 588 15.83 4.41 25.76
C GLU A 588 16.74 3.89 24.63
N ILE A 589 17.84 3.25 25.00
CA ILE A 589 18.76 2.59 24.06
C ILE A 589 18.82 1.12 24.44
N THR A 590 18.44 0.25 23.50
CA THR A 590 18.50 -1.20 23.65
C THR A 590 19.56 -1.78 22.75
N PHE A 591 20.55 -2.43 23.32
CA PHE A 591 21.54 -3.24 22.61
C PHE A 591 21.06 -4.67 22.54
N ILE A 592 21.00 -5.26 21.35
CA ILE A 592 20.39 -6.57 21.10
C ILE A 592 21.39 -7.46 20.38
N HIS A 593 21.49 -8.71 20.83
CA HIS A 593 22.17 -9.79 20.09
C HIS A 593 21.12 -10.54 19.28
N ALA A 594 20.95 -10.15 18.01
CA ALA A 594 20.10 -10.88 17.08
C ALA A 594 20.89 -12.07 16.53
N ARG A 595 20.34 -13.28 16.73
CA ARG A 595 20.93 -14.55 16.28
C ARG A 595 20.85 -14.74 14.77
#